data_da7f61e7610567238bc190696046b63a
#
_entry.id   da7f61e7610567238bc190696046b63a
#
_cell.length_a   1.000
_cell.length_b   1.000
_cell.length_c   1.000
_cell.angle_alpha   90.00
_cell.angle_beta   90.00
_cell.angle_gamma   90.00
#
_symmetry.space_group_name_H-M   'P 1'
#
loop_
_entity.id
_entity.type
_entity.pdbx_description
1 polymer ?
#
loop_
_entity_poly.entity_id
_entity_poly.type
_entity_poly.pdbx_seq_one_letter_code
_entity_poly.pdbx_strand_id
1 'polypeptide(L)'
;MSESRAFCPRCGDPVPEHSRSDANGGSGGAVSEGDTGAANDPLRPDAEVELCDACYFDDFDFVDAPDRIDVRVCSQCGAVYRGNRWVDVGAEDYTDIAIEEVSEALGVHVDVSDVAWQIEPEQVDQNTIRMHCYFTGVVRGTPVDEQVTVPVKISRQTCTRCGRIAGDYYASIVQIRAEDRTPTTEETERAEEIANRIVAEMEATGDRNAFVTETNETSDGLNIKVSTNKIGKKIANKMIEEFGGTVTDAETLVTEDEDGNEVYRVTFAVRLPPYTPGEVIDLVDDEDGPVIVRSARGNLKGVRATTGERYEASYEEGNSPDAHRLGSLEDAVKTTVVTVEDDNAVQILDPETFQAKTVARPAYFDPDAETVPVLKSRAGVHILPDDSDD
;
A
#
# COMPACT_ATOMS: atom_id res chain seq x y z
N MET A 1 -22.62 -16.54 67.98
CA MET A 1 -22.19 -16.89 66.64
C MET A 1 -20.68 -16.97 66.71
N SER A 2 -20.14 -18.16 66.57
CA SER A 2 -18.67 -18.35 66.65
C SER A 2 -18.12 -18.09 65.27
N GLU A 3 -17.43 -16.97 65.07
CA GLU A 3 -16.69 -16.71 63.84
C GLU A 3 -15.52 -17.71 63.77
N SER A 4 -15.58 -18.59 62.76
CA SER A 4 -14.47 -19.51 62.49
C SER A 4 -13.33 -18.70 61.84
N ARG A 5 -12.33 -18.33 62.63
CA ARG A 5 -11.10 -17.72 62.13
C ARG A 5 -10.31 -18.77 61.36
N ALA A 6 -9.99 -18.46 60.11
CA ALA A 6 -9.09 -19.27 59.31
C ALA A 6 -7.65 -19.07 59.88
N PHE A 7 -6.87 -20.15 59.89
CA PHE A 7 -5.47 -20.14 60.31
C PHE A 7 -4.55 -20.42 59.11
N CYS A 8 -3.46 -19.73 59.00
CA CYS A 8 -2.48 -19.93 57.96
C CYS A 8 -1.92 -21.36 58.01
N PRO A 9 -2.02 -22.14 56.93
CA PRO A 9 -1.50 -23.50 56.92
C PRO A 9 0.01 -23.61 56.98
N ARG A 10 0.75 -22.50 56.70
CA ARG A 10 2.23 -22.47 56.73
C ARG A 10 2.78 -22.21 58.13
N CYS A 11 2.25 -21.23 58.86
CA CYS A 11 2.77 -20.83 60.18
C CYS A 11 1.79 -21.02 61.34
N GLY A 12 0.49 -21.21 61.09
CA GLY A 12 -0.53 -21.35 62.09
C GLY A 12 -1.09 -20.04 62.63
N ASP A 13 -0.64 -18.90 62.16
CA ASP A 13 -1.16 -17.59 62.58
C ASP A 13 -2.55 -17.32 62.00
N PRO A 14 -3.39 -16.50 62.62
CA PRO A 14 -4.68 -16.15 62.08
C PRO A 14 -4.57 -15.40 60.76
N VAL A 15 -5.37 -15.77 59.77
CA VAL A 15 -5.47 -15.08 58.48
C VAL A 15 -6.38 -13.86 58.64
N PRO A 16 -5.92 -12.63 58.33
CA PRO A 16 -6.76 -11.44 58.38
C PRO A 16 -7.88 -11.50 57.33
N GLU A 17 -9.09 -11.06 57.72
CA GLU A 17 -10.19 -10.87 56.74
C GLU A 17 -9.87 -9.66 55.86
N HIS A 18 -9.26 -9.90 54.69
CA HIS A 18 -9.15 -8.86 53.70
C HIS A 18 -10.54 -8.60 53.11
N SER A 19 -11.04 -7.38 53.26
CA SER A 19 -12.30 -6.97 52.66
C SER A 19 -12.21 -7.23 51.14
N ARG A 20 -12.97 -8.18 50.63
CA ARG A 20 -13.21 -8.37 49.21
C ARG A 20 -13.80 -7.08 48.68
N SER A 21 -13.00 -6.27 48.02
CA SER A 21 -13.51 -5.17 47.21
C SER A 21 -14.37 -5.79 46.09
N ASP A 22 -15.66 -5.51 46.17
CA ASP A 22 -16.66 -5.94 45.17
C ASP A 22 -16.32 -5.44 43.79
N ALA A 23 -15.51 -6.19 43.06
CA ALA A 23 -15.31 -6.05 41.62
C ALA A 23 -16.32 -6.95 40.88
N ASN A 24 -17.63 -6.72 41.11
CA ASN A 24 -18.65 -7.32 40.24
C ASN A 24 -19.82 -6.35 40.05
N GLY A 25 -19.65 -5.42 39.15
CA GLY A 25 -20.70 -4.59 38.58
C GLY A 25 -20.97 -5.00 37.13
N GLY A 26 -21.88 -5.96 36.91
CA GLY A 26 -22.26 -6.40 35.56
C GLY A 26 -23.56 -7.17 35.54
N SER A 27 -24.66 -6.42 35.44
CA SER A 27 -26.02 -6.74 34.90
C SER A 27 -26.58 -8.16 34.87
N GLY A 28 -27.69 -8.24 35.56
CA GLY A 28 -28.93 -8.96 35.44
C GLY A 28 -29.13 -10.14 34.50
N GLY A 29 -29.63 -11.23 35.12
CA GLY A 29 -30.27 -12.34 34.45
C GLY A 29 -30.85 -13.29 35.49
N ALA A 30 -32.12 -13.12 35.82
CA ALA A 30 -32.86 -14.01 36.70
C ALA A 30 -33.02 -15.37 36.08
N VAL A 31 -32.76 -16.46 36.86
CA VAL A 31 -33.57 -17.70 36.84
C VAL A 31 -33.33 -18.52 38.11
N SER A 32 -34.46 -18.79 38.73
CA SER A 32 -34.95 -19.95 39.48
C SER A 32 -34.08 -20.64 40.54
N GLU A 33 -34.75 -20.67 41.67
CA GLU A 33 -34.59 -21.47 42.88
C GLU A 33 -34.28 -22.97 42.65
N GLY A 34 -33.42 -23.49 43.52
CA GLY A 34 -33.40 -24.90 43.90
C GLY A 34 -32.03 -25.54 43.78
N ASP A 35 -31.17 -25.47 44.75
CA ASP A 35 -30.71 -26.67 45.46
C ASP A 35 -29.91 -26.32 46.71
N THR A 36 -30.38 -26.81 47.83
CA THR A 36 -29.73 -26.72 49.12
C THR A 36 -28.75 -27.88 49.25
N GLY A 37 -27.48 -27.57 49.53
CA GLY A 37 -26.57 -28.52 50.15
C GLY A 37 -25.38 -28.97 49.35
N ALA A 38 -24.30 -28.21 49.44
CA ALA A 38 -22.93 -28.73 49.40
C ALA A 38 -21.88 -27.63 49.82
N ALA A 39 -22.04 -27.12 51.01
CA ALA A 39 -20.96 -26.43 51.70
C ALA A 39 -20.15 -27.49 52.47
N ASN A 40 -18.83 -27.58 52.17
CA ASN A 40 -17.78 -28.41 52.74
C ASN A 40 -17.57 -29.79 52.10
N ASP A 41 -17.03 -29.76 50.87
CA ASP A 41 -16.26 -30.87 50.33
C ASP A 41 -14.75 -30.52 50.49
N PRO A 42 -14.00 -31.18 51.40
CA PRO A 42 -12.58 -30.92 51.61
C PRO A 42 -11.68 -31.44 50.48
N LEU A 43 -12.25 -31.92 49.37
CA LEU A 43 -11.52 -32.43 48.21
C LEU A 43 -11.71 -31.57 46.97
N ARG A 44 -12.26 -30.34 47.09
CA ARG A 44 -12.27 -29.41 45.97
C ARG A 44 -10.86 -28.89 45.71
N PRO A 45 -10.27 -29.09 44.54
CA PRO A 45 -8.93 -28.60 44.22
C PRO A 45 -8.84 -27.06 44.10
N ASP A 46 -9.93 -26.35 44.31
CA ASP A 46 -10.07 -24.90 44.08
C ASP A 46 -10.24 -24.10 45.38
N ALA A 47 -10.02 -24.70 46.56
CA ALA A 47 -9.95 -23.94 47.80
C ALA A 47 -8.61 -23.15 47.80
N GLU A 48 -8.64 -21.88 47.40
CA GLU A 48 -7.53 -20.98 47.59
C GLU A 48 -7.06 -21.05 49.03
N VAL A 49 -5.84 -21.56 49.21
CA VAL A 49 -5.21 -21.69 50.53
C VAL A 49 -4.81 -20.27 50.96
N GLU A 50 -5.63 -19.63 51.80
CA GLU A 50 -5.38 -18.30 52.31
C GLU A 50 -4.18 -18.33 53.28
N LEU A 51 -3.07 -17.68 52.89
CA LEU A 51 -1.88 -17.42 53.73
C LEU A 51 -2.09 -16.15 54.57
N CYS A 52 -1.50 -16.11 55.80
CA CYS A 52 -1.37 -14.85 56.52
C CYS A 52 -0.44 -13.90 55.76
N ASP A 53 -0.55 -12.60 56.00
CA ASP A 53 0.22 -11.59 55.26
C ASP A 53 1.73 -11.83 55.34
N ALA A 54 2.26 -12.24 56.51
CA ALA A 54 3.69 -12.54 56.66
C ALA A 54 4.15 -13.67 55.71
N CYS A 55 3.35 -14.77 55.63
CA CYS A 55 3.69 -15.89 54.74
C CYS A 55 3.40 -15.59 53.27
N TYR A 56 2.44 -14.72 52.96
CA TYR A 56 2.13 -14.28 51.61
C TYR A 56 3.28 -13.41 51.06
N PHE A 57 3.70 -12.39 51.81
CA PHE A 57 4.77 -11.48 51.38
C PHE A 57 6.18 -12.13 51.41
N ASP A 58 6.35 -13.26 52.09
CA ASP A 58 7.63 -14.01 52.12
C ASP A 58 7.94 -14.66 50.72
N ASP A 59 6.90 -15.00 49.97
CA ASP A 59 7.02 -15.62 48.65
C ASP A 59 6.38 -14.73 47.53
N PHE A 60 6.13 -13.45 47.83
CA PHE A 60 5.48 -12.54 46.88
C PHE A 60 6.49 -11.85 45.98
N ASP A 61 6.38 -12.10 44.68
CA ASP A 61 7.10 -11.37 43.62
C ASP A 61 6.12 -10.38 42.98
N PHE A 62 6.41 -9.08 43.11
CA PHE A 62 5.56 -8.04 42.53
C PHE A 62 5.68 -7.99 41.01
N VAL A 63 6.92 -8.10 40.51
CA VAL A 63 7.23 -7.95 39.08
C VAL A 63 7.92 -9.20 38.54
N ASP A 64 7.36 -9.81 37.53
CA ASP A 64 8.02 -10.84 36.74
C ASP A 64 8.83 -10.15 35.64
N ALA A 65 10.14 -10.29 35.67
CA ALA A 65 11.07 -9.63 34.77
C ALA A 65 12.07 -10.64 34.18
N PRO A 66 12.37 -10.62 32.89
CA PRO A 66 13.39 -11.47 32.29
C PRO A 66 14.80 -11.01 32.71
N ASP A 67 15.73 -11.96 32.87
CA ASP A 67 17.13 -11.66 33.20
C ASP A 67 17.80 -10.79 32.11
N ARG A 68 17.38 -10.89 30.86
CA ARG A 68 17.91 -10.14 29.74
C ARG A 68 16.95 -10.21 28.55
N ILE A 69 16.91 -9.15 27.76
CA ILE A 69 16.22 -9.09 26.48
C ILE A 69 17.25 -8.94 25.36
N ASP A 70 17.20 -9.81 24.35
CA ASP A 70 18.03 -9.74 23.14
C ASP A 70 17.16 -9.27 21.96
N VAL A 71 17.43 -8.08 21.42
CA VAL A 71 16.67 -7.46 20.33
C VAL A 71 17.51 -7.43 19.07
N ARG A 72 16.95 -7.87 17.96
CA ARG A 72 17.59 -7.75 16.63
C ARG A 72 16.97 -6.57 15.88
N VAL A 73 17.80 -5.59 15.49
CA VAL A 73 17.38 -4.36 14.82
C VAL A 73 18.07 -4.23 13.48
N CYS A 74 17.34 -3.84 12.45
CA CYS A 74 17.92 -3.56 11.15
C CYS A 74 18.68 -2.23 11.17
N SER A 75 19.99 -2.27 10.90
CA SER A 75 20.84 -1.08 10.86
C SER A 75 20.51 -0.09 9.74
N GLN A 76 19.69 -0.48 8.75
CA GLN A 76 19.36 0.34 7.60
C GLN A 76 17.98 1.03 7.73
N CYS A 77 16.97 0.33 8.26
CA CYS A 77 15.60 0.84 8.30
C CYS A 77 14.97 0.86 9.69
N GLY A 78 15.72 0.46 10.74
CA GLY A 78 15.22 0.47 12.12
C GLY A 78 14.23 -0.66 12.47
N ALA A 79 13.87 -1.51 11.52
CA ALA A 79 12.93 -2.60 11.77
C ALA A 79 13.43 -3.55 12.86
N VAL A 80 12.53 -4.03 13.69
CA VAL A 80 12.82 -4.97 14.79
C VAL A 80 12.34 -6.37 14.39
N TYR A 81 13.11 -7.39 14.78
CA TYR A 81 12.75 -8.78 14.55
C TYR A 81 11.97 -9.33 15.73
N ARG A 82 10.66 -9.48 15.54
CA ARG A 82 9.74 -10.01 16.54
C ARG A 82 9.08 -11.30 16.04
N GLY A 83 9.06 -12.31 16.91
CA GLY A 83 8.56 -13.63 16.53
C GLY A 83 9.20 -14.17 15.29
N ASN A 84 9.09 -14.49 14.26
CA ASN A 84 9.83 -14.96 13.08
C ASN A 84 9.85 -13.97 11.92
N ARG A 85 9.61 -12.69 12.16
CA ARG A 85 9.51 -11.67 11.11
C ARG A 85 10.09 -10.32 11.53
N TRP A 86 10.51 -9.56 10.56
CA TRP A 86 10.85 -8.15 10.72
C TRP A 86 9.57 -7.31 10.71
N VAL A 87 9.43 -6.41 11.66
CA VAL A 87 8.31 -5.48 11.79
C VAL A 87 8.82 -4.03 11.86
N ASP A 88 8.07 -3.10 11.29
CA ASP A 88 8.34 -1.68 11.47
C ASP A 88 7.81 -1.26 12.82
N VAL A 89 8.61 -0.48 13.54
CA VAL A 89 8.26 0.08 14.85
C VAL A 89 8.24 1.60 14.74
N GLY A 90 7.42 2.25 15.56
CA GLY A 90 7.34 3.72 15.64
C GLY A 90 8.47 4.37 16.43
N ALA A 91 9.45 3.58 16.91
CA ALA A 91 10.56 4.04 17.71
C ALA A 91 11.54 4.90 16.88
N GLU A 92 11.97 6.03 17.45
CA GLU A 92 12.90 6.95 16.78
C GLU A 92 14.35 6.51 16.93
N ASP A 93 14.68 5.85 18.05
CA ASP A 93 16.04 5.36 18.33
C ASP A 93 16.06 4.00 19.06
N TYR A 94 17.25 3.52 19.39
CA TYR A 94 17.44 2.24 20.08
C TYR A 94 16.96 2.27 21.53
N THR A 95 16.90 3.44 22.15
CA THR A 95 16.39 3.60 23.52
C THR A 95 14.89 3.41 23.54
N ASP A 96 14.18 3.99 22.57
CA ASP A 96 12.74 3.81 22.40
C ASP A 96 12.39 2.34 22.15
N ILE A 97 13.16 1.65 21.30
CA ILE A 97 13.01 0.20 21.06
C ILE A 97 13.18 -0.58 22.36
N ALA A 98 14.21 -0.24 23.16
CA ALA A 98 14.48 -0.94 24.40
C ALA A 98 13.36 -0.70 25.44
N ILE A 99 12.81 0.50 25.52
CA ILE A 99 11.65 0.84 26.38
C ILE A 99 10.44 0.00 25.98
N GLU A 100 10.15 -0.06 24.68
CA GLU A 100 9.00 -0.83 24.14
C GLU A 100 9.14 -2.33 24.46
N GLU A 101 10.31 -2.94 24.18
CA GLU A 101 10.57 -4.36 24.41
C GLU A 101 10.51 -4.73 25.91
N VAL A 102 11.04 -3.86 26.80
CA VAL A 102 10.95 -4.08 28.23
C VAL A 102 9.52 -3.94 28.71
N SER A 103 8.78 -2.93 28.24
CA SER A 103 7.38 -2.70 28.61
C SER A 103 6.48 -3.88 28.24
N GLU A 104 6.76 -4.54 27.10
CA GLU A 104 6.03 -5.74 26.68
C GLU A 104 6.43 -7.01 27.45
N ALA A 105 7.66 -7.06 27.96
CA ALA A 105 8.22 -8.25 28.60
C ALA A 105 7.98 -8.31 30.12
N LEU A 106 7.69 -7.17 30.76
CA LEU A 106 7.44 -7.11 32.19
C LEU A 106 6.02 -7.55 32.53
N GLY A 107 5.89 -8.44 33.50
CA GLY A 107 4.63 -8.85 34.09
C GLY A 107 4.44 -8.29 35.49
N VAL A 108 3.21 -7.90 35.85
CA VAL A 108 2.85 -7.48 37.22
C VAL A 108 1.93 -8.51 37.82
N HIS A 109 2.16 -8.83 39.11
CA HIS A 109 1.32 -9.81 39.82
C HIS A 109 -0.15 -9.40 39.84
N VAL A 110 -1.04 -10.34 39.60
CA VAL A 110 -2.50 -10.09 39.44
C VAL A 110 -3.20 -9.50 40.65
N ASP A 111 -2.65 -9.74 41.84
CA ASP A 111 -3.20 -9.23 43.10
C ASP A 111 -2.80 -7.78 43.42
N VAL A 112 -1.96 -7.15 42.60
CA VAL A 112 -1.55 -5.76 42.79
C VAL A 112 -2.56 -4.81 42.17
N SER A 113 -3.00 -3.84 42.98
CA SER A 113 -3.84 -2.72 42.53
C SER A 113 -3.04 -1.41 42.52
N ASP A 114 -3.60 -0.37 41.90
CA ASP A 114 -3.01 0.99 41.84
C ASP A 114 -1.55 1.01 41.38
N VAL A 115 -1.24 0.18 40.33
CA VAL A 115 0.10 0.04 39.79
C VAL A 115 0.53 1.33 39.10
N ALA A 116 1.66 1.89 39.54
CA ALA A 116 2.39 2.94 38.83
C ALA A 116 3.82 2.48 38.59
N TRP A 117 4.39 2.86 37.45
CA TRP A 117 5.74 2.47 37.11
C TRP A 117 6.47 3.54 36.31
N GLN A 118 7.81 3.50 36.34
CA GLN A 118 8.71 4.40 35.65
C GLN A 118 9.91 3.61 35.12
N ILE A 119 10.42 3.98 33.95
CA ILE A 119 11.64 3.42 33.37
C ILE A 119 12.69 4.51 33.23
N GLU A 120 13.93 4.18 33.65
CA GLU A 120 15.11 5.00 33.44
C GLU A 120 16.14 4.21 32.62
N PRO A 121 16.39 4.60 31.34
CA PRO A 121 17.40 3.95 30.53
C PRO A 121 18.82 4.43 30.87
N GLU A 122 19.75 3.49 30.99
CA GLU A 122 21.19 3.73 31.17
C GLU A 122 21.96 3.09 30.01
N GLN A 123 22.62 3.88 29.17
CA GLN A 123 23.49 3.36 28.12
C GLN A 123 24.78 2.78 28.74
N VAL A 124 24.94 1.47 28.66
CA VAL A 124 26.11 0.76 29.19
C VAL A 124 27.25 0.71 28.19
N ASP A 125 26.91 0.35 26.96
CA ASP A 125 27.82 0.31 25.82
C ASP A 125 27.05 0.55 24.48
N GLN A 126 27.72 0.44 23.33
CA GLN A 126 27.12 0.70 22.02
C GLN A 126 25.92 -0.21 21.67
N ASN A 127 25.81 -1.36 22.33
CA ASN A 127 24.82 -2.38 22.02
C ASN A 127 23.99 -2.81 23.25
N THR A 128 24.24 -2.23 24.44
CA THR A 128 23.56 -2.62 25.67
C THR A 128 22.99 -1.39 26.36
N ILE A 129 21.68 -1.41 26.58
CA ILE A 129 20.95 -0.41 27.36
C ILE A 129 20.39 -1.13 28.59
N ARG A 130 20.72 -0.65 29.78
CA ARG A 130 20.17 -1.16 31.03
C ARG A 130 18.93 -0.37 31.39
N MET A 131 17.83 -1.05 31.62
CA MET A 131 16.55 -0.46 31.93
C MET A 131 16.29 -0.61 33.40
N HIS A 132 16.29 0.50 34.16
CA HIS A 132 15.91 0.54 35.57
C HIS A 132 14.40 0.80 35.64
N CYS A 133 13.65 -0.18 36.11
CA CYS A 133 12.21 -0.13 36.19
C CYS A 133 11.80 -0.07 37.66
N TYR A 134 11.06 0.97 38.01
CA TYR A 134 10.57 1.21 39.37
C TYR A 134 9.06 1.01 39.36
N PHE A 135 8.58 0.15 40.25
CA PHE A 135 7.17 -0.16 40.39
C PHE A 135 6.68 0.19 41.79
N THR A 136 5.46 0.69 41.85
CA THR A 136 4.74 0.89 43.11
C THR A 136 3.32 0.37 42.95
N GLY A 137 2.72 -0.16 44.00
CA GLY A 137 1.36 -0.67 43.98
C GLY A 137 0.81 -0.94 45.37
N VAL A 138 -0.36 -1.54 45.46
CA VAL A 138 -1.00 -1.90 46.70
C VAL A 138 -1.44 -3.38 46.61
N VAL A 139 -1.03 -4.18 47.60
CA VAL A 139 -1.40 -5.58 47.74
C VAL A 139 -1.98 -5.79 49.13
N ARG A 140 -3.19 -6.36 49.20
CA ARG A 140 -3.90 -6.60 50.47
C ARG A 140 -3.97 -5.35 51.36
N GLY A 141 -4.09 -4.15 50.75
CA GLY A 141 -4.12 -2.86 51.44
C GLY A 141 -2.75 -2.37 51.94
N THR A 142 -1.65 -3.07 51.66
CA THR A 142 -0.29 -2.71 51.98
C THR A 142 0.42 -2.11 50.78
N PRO A 143 0.99 -0.89 50.86
CA PRO A 143 1.82 -0.36 49.78
C PRO A 143 3.06 -1.23 49.57
N VAL A 144 3.37 -1.53 48.34
CA VAL A 144 4.56 -2.29 47.93
C VAL A 144 5.30 -1.52 46.85
N ASP A 145 6.62 -1.64 46.83
CA ASP A 145 7.50 -1.12 45.77
C ASP A 145 8.57 -2.15 45.44
N GLU A 146 8.94 -2.18 44.16
CA GLU A 146 10.02 -3.05 43.68
C GLU A 146 10.78 -2.35 42.57
N GLN A 147 12.10 -2.58 42.54
CA GLN A 147 12.97 -2.14 41.47
C GLN A 147 13.57 -3.36 40.78
N VAL A 148 13.34 -3.47 39.48
CA VAL A 148 13.97 -4.47 38.63
C VAL A 148 14.88 -3.81 37.61
N THR A 149 15.94 -4.50 37.22
CA THR A 149 16.91 -4.01 36.24
C THR A 149 17.06 -5.02 35.12
N VAL A 150 16.66 -4.64 33.90
CA VAL A 150 16.67 -5.51 32.75
C VAL A 150 17.67 -4.99 31.71
N PRO A 151 18.76 -5.70 31.43
CA PRO A 151 19.66 -5.37 30.33
C PRO A 151 19.05 -5.74 29.00
N VAL A 152 18.95 -4.77 28.08
CA VAL A 152 18.51 -4.96 26.67
C VAL A 152 19.73 -4.93 25.77
N LYS A 153 20.00 -6.04 25.10
CA LYS A 153 21.11 -6.17 24.16
C LYS A 153 20.62 -6.04 22.72
N ILE A 154 21.11 -5.02 22.01
CA ILE A 154 20.76 -4.73 20.64
C ILE A 154 21.77 -5.36 19.68
N SER A 155 21.28 -6.26 18.84
CA SER A 155 22.04 -6.90 17.79
C SER A 155 21.69 -6.28 16.43
N ARG A 156 22.66 -5.58 15.84
CA ARG A 156 22.49 -4.90 14.55
C ARG A 156 22.64 -5.89 13.41
N GLN A 157 21.65 -5.98 12.54
CA GLN A 157 21.63 -6.88 11.39
C GLN A 157 21.04 -6.14 10.17
N THR A 158 21.08 -6.76 9.01
CA THR A 158 20.35 -6.30 7.83
C THR A 158 19.08 -7.13 7.69
N CYS A 159 17.91 -6.51 7.64
CA CYS A 159 16.66 -7.23 7.42
C CYS A 159 16.56 -7.76 5.99
N THR A 160 15.69 -8.73 5.76
CA THR A 160 15.49 -9.35 4.43
C THR A 160 15.17 -8.33 3.35
N ARG A 161 14.32 -7.32 3.65
CA ARG A 161 13.99 -6.24 2.71
C ARG A 161 15.22 -5.44 2.31
N CYS A 162 15.97 -4.93 3.30
CA CYS A 162 17.16 -4.12 3.03
C CYS A 162 18.26 -4.92 2.33
N GLY A 163 18.42 -6.20 2.65
CA GLY A 163 19.32 -7.10 1.95
C GLY A 163 18.93 -7.32 0.49
N ARG A 164 17.64 -7.47 0.22
CA ARG A 164 17.12 -7.58 -1.15
C ARG A 164 17.30 -6.30 -1.96
N ILE A 165 17.02 -5.13 -1.36
CA ILE A 165 17.23 -3.84 -2.00
C ILE A 165 18.72 -3.64 -2.32
N ALA A 166 19.62 -3.91 -1.37
CA ALA A 166 21.06 -3.79 -1.56
C ALA A 166 21.64 -4.78 -2.58
N GLY A 167 20.95 -5.89 -2.83
CA GLY A 167 21.32 -6.90 -3.82
C GLY A 167 20.56 -6.78 -5.15
N ASP A 168 19.92 -5.66 -5.43
CA ASP A 168 19.13 -5.40 -6.66
C ASP A 168 18.12 -6.51 -6.98
N TYR A 169 17.55 -7.12 -5.92
CA TYR A 169 16.60 -8.20 -6.07
C TYR A 169 15.28 -7.73 -6.69
N TYR A 170 14.80 -8.49 -7.66
CA TYR A 170 13.45 -8.35 -8.20
C TYR A 170 12.86 -9.73 -8.54
N ALA A 171 11.54 -9.84 -8.44
CA ALA A 171 10.80 -11.04 -8.83
C ALA A 171 10.10 -10.87 -10.18
N SER A 172 9.74 -9.63 -10.54
CA SER A 172 9.15 -9.36 -11.85
C SER A 172 9.63 -8.05 -12.47
N ILE A 173 9.48 -7.98 -13.80
CA ILE A 173 9.72 -6.80 -14.63
C ILE A 173 8.40 -6.45 -15.32
N VAL A 174 7.98 -5.20 -15.24
CA VAL A 174 6.92 -4.64 -16.08
C VAL A 174 7.57 -3.87 -17.21
N GLN A 175 7.34 -4.30 -18.43
CA GLN A 175 7.82 -3.66 -19.64
C GLN A 175 6.68 -2.85 -20.26
N ILE A 176 6.81 -1.53 -20.27
CA ILE A 176 5.85 -0.62 -20.89
C ILE A 176 6.34 -0.34 -22.30
N ARG A 177 5.57 -0.75 -23.26
CA ARG A 177 5.80 -0.59 -24.72
C ARG A 177 4.52 -0.07 -25.37
N ALA A 178 4.62 0.49 -26.55
CA ALA A 178 3.46 0.82 -27.37
C ALA A 178 3.53 0.12 -28.72
N GLU A 179 2.39 -0.06 -29.35
CA GLU A 179 2.31 -0.64 -30.68
C GLU A 179 2.71 0.43 -31.71
N ASP A 180 3.64 0.10 -32.62
CA ASP A 180 4.13 0.94 -33.71
C ASP A 180 4.61 2.36 -33.33
N ARG A 181 4.85 2.62 -32.06
CA ARG A 181 5.40 3.85 -31.51
C ARG A 181 6.18 3.60 -30.22
N THR A 182 6.88 4.61 -29.71
CA THR A 182 7.37 4.61 -28.33
C THR A 182 6.29 5.19 -27.41
N PRO A 183 6.17 4.71 -26.15
CA PRO A 183 5.33 5.35 -25.16
C PRO A 183 5.71 6.84 -25.01
N THR A 184 4.71 7.68 -24.77
CA THR A 184 4.91 9.09 -24.50
C THR A 184 5.54 9.31 -23.11
N THR A 185 6.10 10.49 -22.87
CA THR A 185 6.61 10.86 -21.54
C THR A 185 5.51 10.77 -20.48
N GLU A 186 4.30 11.22 -20.79
CA GLU A 186 3.14 11.12 -19.89
C GLU A 186 2.81 9.66 -19.53
N GLU A 187 2.84 8.75 -20.50
CA GLU A 187 2.59 7.33 -20.27
C GLU A 187 3.67 6.68 -19.41
N THR A 188 4.94 7.04 -19.57
CA THR A 188 6.06 6.51 -18.77
C THR A 188 6.07 7.08 -17.36
N GLU A 189 5.89 8.38 -17.19
CA GLU A 189 5.77 9.03 -15.88
C GLU A 189 4.57 8.46 -15.09
N ARG A 190 3.45 8.27 -15.78
CA ARG A 190 2.27 7.69 -15.16
C ARG A 190 2.47 6.26 -14.73
N ALA A 191 3.23 5.46 -15.48
CA ALA A 191 3.60 4.10 -15.09
C ALA A 191 4.42 4.07 -13.80
N GLU A 192 5.36 5.00 -13.64
CA GLU A 192 6.15 5.17 -12.42
C GLU A 192 5.28 5.59 -11.22
N GLU A 193 4.37 6.55 -11.42
CA GLU A 193 3.42 6.97 -10.39
C GLU A 193 2.53 5.81 -9.93
N ILE A 194 2.01 5.01 -10.88
CA ILE A 194 1.20 3.82 -10.58
C ILE A 194 2.00 2.82 -9.76
N ALA A 195 3.26 2.55 -10.15
CA ALA A 195 4.14 1.62 -9.45
C ALA A 195 4.39 2.07 -8.00
N ASN A 196 4.75 3.34 -7.80
CA ASN A 196 5.03 3.92 -6.50
C ASN A 196 3.78 3.93 -5.60
N ARG A 197 2.61 4.27 -6.15
CA ARG A 197 1.34 4.26 -5.42
C ARG A 197 0.96 2.85 -4.97
N ILE A 198 1.08 1.84 -5.84
CA ILE A 198 0.78 0.44 -5.50
C ILE A 198 1.69 -0.06 -4.38
N VAL A 199 2.99 0.28 -4.45
CA VAL A 199 3.95 -0.06 -3.40
C VAL A 199 3.57 0.61 -2.08
N ALA A 200 3.29 1.91 -2.07
CA ALA A 200 2.89 2.65 -0.88
C ALA A 200 1.61 2.10 -0.24
N GLU A 201 0.60 1.75 -1.05
CA GLU A 201 -0.63 1.10 -0.56
C GLU A 201 -0.36 -0.26 0.09
N MET A 202 0.55 -1.05 -0.47
CA MET A 202 0.92 -2.36 0.09
C MET A 202 1.75 -2.21 1.37
N GLU A 203 2.67 -1.26 1.43
CA GLU A 203 3.42 -0.92 2.64
C GLU A 203 2.48 -0.47 3.77
N ALA A 204 1.51 0.38 3.47
CA ALA A 204 0.51 0.85 4.42
C ALA A 204 -0.35 -0.30 5.01
N THR A 205 -0.50 -1.41 4.29
CA THR A 205 -1.16 -2.64 4.76
C THR A 205 -0.21 -3.62 5.46
N GLY A 206 1.06 -3.23 5.68
CA GLY A 206 2.07 -4.01 6.39
C GLY A 206 2.86 -5.00 5.51
N ASP A 207 2.75 -4.93 4.19
CA ASP A 207 3.57 -5.74 3.27
C ASP A 207 4.96 -5.11 3.07
N ARG A 208 5.86 -5.40 3.98
CA ARG A 208 7.27 -4.94 3.93
C ARG A 208 8.06 -5.44 2.71
N ASN A 209 7.56 -6.43 1.99
CA ASN A 209 8.23 -6.95 0.80
C ASN A 209 7.88 -6.16 -0.47
N ALA A 210 7.00 -5.17 -0.37
CA ALA A 210 6.64 -4.32 -1.49
C ALA A 210 7.71 -3.23 -1.69
N PHE A 211 8.37 -3.21 -2.84
CA PHE A 211 9.26 -2.11 -3.27
C PHE A 211 9.50 -2.16 -4.77
N VAL A 212 9.81 -0.99 -5.35
CA VAL A 212 10.40 -0.86 -6.69
C VAL A 212 11.90 -0.99 -6.53
N THR A 213 12.52 -1.89 -7.29
CA THR A 213 13.97 -2.11 -7.28
C THR A 213 14.68 -1.11 -8.18
N GLU A 214 14.17 -0.96 -9.39
CA GLU A 214 14.78 -0.13 -10.43
C GLU A 214 13.73 0.29 -11.45
N THR A 215 13.83 1.52 -11.92
CA THR A 215 13.13 2.01 -13.10
C THR A 215 14.18 2.38 -14.14
N ASN A 216 14.04 1.87 -15.36
CA ASN A 216 15.01 2.06 -16.43
C ASN A 216 14.31 2.38 -17.75
N GLU A 217 14.55 3.58 -18.26
CA GLU A 217 14.13 3.97 -19.61
C GLU A 217 15.00 3.26 -20.65
N THR A 218 14.34 2.82 -21.72
CA THR A 218 14.97 2.17 -22.87
C THR A 218 14.55 2.87 -24.16
N SER A 219 15.22 2.58 -25.26
CA SER A 219 14.87 3.19 -26.56
C SER A 219 13.45 2.88 -27.05
N ASP A 220 12.81 1.83 -26.49
CA ASP A 220 11.49 1.33 -26.88
C ASP A 220 10.44 1.46 -25.75
N GLY A 221 10.78 2.15 -24.66
CA GLY A 221 9.87 2.44 -23.55
C GLY A 221 10.51 2.33 -22.18
N LEU A 222 9.77 1.83 -21.18
CA LEU A 222 10.14 1.80 -19.78
C LEU A 222 10.14 0.37 -19.23
N ASN A 223 11.12 0.06 -18.37
CA ASN A 223 11.16 -1.18 -17.60
C ASN A 223 11.09 -0.84 -16.11
N ILE A 224 10.18 -1.45 -15.38
CA ILE A 224 10.04 -1.32 -13.93
C ILE A 224 10.29 -2.67 -13.29
N LYS A 225 11.37 -2.80 -12.52
CA LYS A 225 11.68 -4.00 -11.73
C LYS A 225 11.06 -3.88 -10.34
N VAL A 226 10.32 -4.91 -9.93
CA VAL A 226 9.61 -4.90 -8.65
C VAL A 226 9.82 -6.18 -7.87
N SER A 227 9.69 -6.07 -6.56
CA SER A 227 10.04 -7.10 -5.59
C SER A 227 9.16 -8.34 -5.62
N THR A 228 7.93 -8.26 -6.14
CA THR A 228 6.99 -9.39 -6.19
C THR A 228 6.20 -9.45 -7.49
N ASN A 229 5.81 -10.66 -7.92
CA ASN A 229 4.97 -10.87 -9.10
C ASN A 229 3.58 -10.22 -8.94
N LYS A 230 3.07 -10.16 -7.71
CA LYS A 230 1.78 -9.51 -7.39
C LYS A 230 1.81 -8.00 -7.71
N ILE A 231 2.91 -7.32 -7.40
CA ILE A 231 3.09 -5.90 -7.72
C ILE A 231 3.14 -5.71 -9.23
N GLY A 232 3.98 -6.49 -9.93
CA GLY A 232 4.12 -6.41 -11.39
C GLY A 232 2.78 -6.59 -12.10
N LYS A 233 2.00 -7.60 -11.71
CA LYS A 233 0.66 -7.84 -12.27
C LYS A 233 -0.31 -6.69 -12.01
N LYS A 234 -0.29 -6.11 -10.80
CA LYS A 234 -1.14 -4.96 -10.47
C LYS A 234 -0.80 -3.73 -11.32
N ILE A 235 0.50 -3.43 -11.50
CA ILE A 235 0.96 -2.32 -12.33
C ILE A 235 0.50 -2.53 -13.77
N ALA A 236 0.78 -3.70 -14.35
CA ALA A 236 0.40 -4.02 -15.72
C ALA A 236 -1.11 -3.86 -15.96
N ASN A 237 -1.93 -4.42 -15.06
CA ASN A 237 -3.39 -4.29 -15.18
C ASN A 237 -3.85 -2.83 -15.05
N LYS A 238 -3.23 -2.05 -14.14
CA LYS A 238 -3.61 -0.65 -13.95
C LYS A 238 -3.27 0.22 -15.16
N MET A 239 -2.15 -0.07 -15.82
CA MET A 239 -1.78 0.58 -17.08
C MET A 239 -2.83 0.33 -18.18
N ILE A 240 -3.29 -0.92 -18.32
CA ILE A 240 -4.31 -1.24 -19.33
C ILE A 240 -5.68 -0.61 -18.99
N GLU A 241 -6.03 -0.56 -17.70
CA GLU A 241 -7.25 0.13 -17.26
C GLU A 241 -7.23 1.62 -17.61
N GLU A 242 -6.05 2.25 -17.53
CA GLU A 242 -5.92 3.69 -17.74
C GLU A 242 -5.71 4.07 -19.20
N PHE A 243 -4.87 3.34 -19.93
CA PHE A 243 -4.47 3.68 -21.30
C PHE A 243 -5.02 2.73 -22.37
N GLY A 244 -5.53 1.58 -21.97
CA GLY A 244 -5.90 0.50 -22.90
C GLY A 244 -4.70 -0.35 -23.30
N GLY A 245 -4.88 -1.16 -24.35
CA GLY A 245 -3.86 -2.07 -24.84
C GLY A 245 -3.97 -3.48 -24.26
N THR A 246 -2.86 -4.23 -24.31
CA THR A 246 -2.81 -5.64 -23.92
C THR A 246 -1.67 -5.90 -22.93
N VAL A 247 -1.80 -6.98 -22.14
CA VAL A 247 -0.71 -7.51 -21.32
C VAL A 247 -0.48 -8.98 -21.62
N THR A 248 0.76 -9.35 -21.76
CA THR A 248 1.19 -10.74 -21.81
C THR A 248 2.21 -10.98 -20.71
N ASP A 249 2.27 -12.20 -20.19
CA ASP A 249 3.25 -12.59 -19.20
C ASP A 249 4.09 -13.77 -19.67
N ALA A 250 5.35 -13.78 -19.27
CA ALA A 250 6.29 -14.84 -19.53
C ALA A 250 7.12 -15.12 -18.27
N GLU A 251 7.28 -16.40 -17.95
CA GLU A 251 8.08 -16.86 -16.82
C GLU A 251 9.45 -17.34 -17.30
N THR A 252 10.49 -16.95 -16.57
CA THR A 252 11.86 -17.39 -16.81
C THR A 252 12.42 -18.01 -15.55
N LEU A 253 12.86 -19.28 -15.64
CA LEU A 253 13.56 -19.97 -14.55
C LEU A 253 14.91 -19.29 -14.29
N VAL A 254 15.17 -18.90 -13.04
CA VAL A 254 16.39 -18.19 -12.64
C VAL A 254 17.32 -19.10 -11.85
N THR A 255 16.77 -19.85 -10.88
CA THR A 255 17.52 -20.68 -9.95
C THR A 255 16.57 -21.65 -9.23
N GLU A 256 17.14 -22.51 -8.39
CA GLU A 256 16.41 -23.27 -7.39
C GLU A 256 16.72 -22.68 -6.00
N ASP A 257 15.74 -22.67 -5.09
CA ASP A 257 15.95 -22.25 -3.71
C ASP A 257 16.64 -23.36 -2.88
N GLU A 258 16.92 -23.07 -1.59
CA GLU A 258 17.59 -23.99 -0.68
C GLU A 258 16.78 -25.29 -0.44
N ASP A 259 15.48 -25.26 -0.69
CA ASP A 259 14.56 -26.40 -0.56
C ASP A 259 14.37 -27.15 -1.89
N GLY A 260 15.04 -26.73 -2.98
CA GLY A 260 14.99 -27.33 -4.31
C GLY A 260 13.77 -26.92 -5.13
N ASN A 261 13.06 -25.84 -4.75
CA ASN A 261 11.95 -25.31 -5.54
C ASN A 261 12.50 -24.37 -6.63
N GLU A 262 11.93 -24.46 -7.82
CA GLU A 262 12.27 -23.59 -8.93
C GLU A 262 11.82 -22.13 -8.66
N VAL A 263 12.74 -21.19 -8.81
CA VAL A 263 12.49 -19.76 -8.65
C VAL A 263 12.38 -19.11 -10.02
N TYR A 264 11.20 -18.57 -10.32
CA TYR A 264 10.90 -17.91 -11.57
C TYR A 264 10.86 -16.39 -11.42
N ARG A 265 11.31 -15.68 -12.45
CA ARG A 265 11.03 -14.27 -12.68
C ARG A 265 9.94 -14.14 -13.73
N VAL A 266 9.00 -13.23 -13.49
CA VAL A 266 7.89 -12.98 -14.42
C VAL A 266 8.10 -11.65 -15.12
N THR A 267 8.00 -11.65 -16.44
CA THR A 267 7.97 -10.44 -17.25
C THR A 267 6.52 -10.17 -17.66
N PHE A 268 5.98 -9.02 -17.27
CA PHE A 268 4.70 -8.51 -17.74
C PHE A 268 4.97 -7.51 -18.86
N ALA A 269 4.67 -7.89 -20.09
CA ALA A 269 4.79 -7.01 -21.24
C ALA A 269 3.46 -6.30 -21.47
N VAL A 270 3.40 -5.02 -21.12
CA VAL A 270 2.29 -4.10 -21.41
C VAL A 270 2.53 -3.49 -22.78
N ARG A 271 1.58 -3.63 -23.68
CA ARG A 271 1.60 -3.02 -25.00
C ARG A 271 0.45 -2.03 -25.11
N LEU A 272 0.78 -0.75 -25.04
CA LEU A 272 -0.17 0.35 -25.17
C LEU A 272 -0.66 0.49 -26.61
N PRO A 273 -1.84 1.09 -26.84
CA PRO A 273 -2.39 1.27 -28.18
C PRO A 273 -1.46 2.10 -29.08
N PRO A 274 -1.57 1.96 -30.41
CA PRO A 274 -0.78 2.73 -31.37
C PRO A 274 -1.19 4.20 -31.44
N TYR A 275 -2.36 4.55 -30.88
CA TYR A 275 -2.89 5.93 -30.93
C TYR A 275 -3.09 6.47 -29.51
N THR A 276 -2.86 7.79 -29.37
CA THR A 276 -3.14 8.54 -28.14
C THR A 276 -4.32 9.49 -28.33
N PRO A 277 -5.04 9.83 -27.25
CA PRO A 277 -6.07 10.88 -27.33
C PRO A 277 -5.50 12.18 -27.89
N GLY A 278 -6.24 12.86 -28.76
CA GLY A 278 -5.80 14.07 -29.45
C GLY A 278 -5.11 13.84 -30.78
N GLU A 279 -4.72 12.62 -31.12
CA GLU A 279 -4.17 12.31 -32.46
C GLU A 279 -5.27 12.28 -33.52
N VAL A 280 -4.89 12.70 -34.73
CA VAL A 280 -5.74 12.62 -35.94
C VAL A 280 -5.20 11.50 -36.82
N ILE A 281 -6.03 10.50 -37.07
CA ILE A 281 -5.66 9.28 -37.80
C ILE A 281 -6.52 9.09 -39.05
N ASP A 282 -5.93 8.46 -40.05
CA ASP A 282 -6.58 8.07 -41.32
C ASP A 282 -6.65 6.54 -41.35
N LEU A 283 -7.85 6.02 -41.23
CA LEU A 283 -8.10 4.58 -41.17
C LEU A 283 -7.92 3.95 -42.55
N VAL A 284 -7.22 2.82 -42.63
CA VAL A 284 -6.85 2.19 -43.92
C VAL A 284 -8.05 1.71 -44.71
N ASP A 285 -9.06 1.15 -44.03
CA ASP A 285 -10.25 0.55 -44.67
C ASP A 285 -11.51 1.42 -44.56
N ASP A 286 -11.35 2.75 -44.38
CA ASP A 286 -12.45 3.68 -44.12
C ASP A 286 -12.32 4.93 -45.02
N GLU A 287 -13.32 5.17 -45.87
CA GLU A 287 -13.34 6.29 -46.80
C GLU A 287 -14.06 7.55 -46.28
N ASP A 288 -14.62 7.50 -45.05
CA ASP A 288 -15.40 8.61 -44.47
C ASP A 288 -14.54 9.74 -43.87
N GLY A 289 -13.22 9.62 -44.02
CA GLY A 289 -12.23 10.64 -43.64
C GLY A 289 -11.65 10.46 -42.22
N PRO A 290 -10.70 11.34 -41.85
CA PRO A 290 -9.92 11.19 -40.64
C PRO A 290 -10.73 11.21 -39.37
N VAL A 291 -10.22 10.50 -38.37
CA VAL A 291 -10.79 10.42 -37.02
C VAL A 291 -9.85 11.13 -36.01
N ILE A 292 -10.40 12.01 -35.22
CA ILE A 292 -9.75 12.60 -34.05
C ILE A 292 -9.96 11.65 -32.88
N VAL A 293 -8.89 11.07 -32.35
CA VAL A 293 -8.93 10.08 -31.28
C VAL A 293 -9.31 10.75 -29.95
N ARG A 294 -10.32 10.23 -29.26
CA ARG A 294 -10.74 10.65 -27.93
C ARG A 294 -10.36 9.61 -26.85
N SER A 295 -10.37 8.34 -27.23
CA SER A 295 -10.00 7.24 -26.34
C SER A 295 -9.57 6.02 -27.14
N ALA A 296 -8.56 5.32 -26.64
CA ALA A 296 -8.10 4.03 -27.17
C ALA A 296 -8.25 2.89 -26.13
N ARG A 297 -9.11 3.06 -25.12
CA ARG A 297 -9.34 2.07 -24.04
C ARG A 297 -10.35 1.02 -24.48
N GLY A 298 -9.88 -0.18 -24.82
CA GLY A 298 -10.73 -1.32 -25.21
C GLY A 298 -11.43 -1.18 -26.54
N ASN A 299 -11.84 0.04 -26.93
CA ASN A 299 -12.35 0.43 -28.23
C ASN A 299 -11.69 1.74 -28.65
N LEU A 300 -11.48 1.91 -29.96
CA LEU A 300 -11.10 3.19 -30.51
C LEU A 300 -12.36 4.07 -30.60
N LYS A 301 -12.36 5.18 -29.87
CA LYS A 301 -13.45 6.16 -29.88
C LYS A 301 -12.91 7.51 -30.33
N GLY A 302 -13.67 8.19 -31.16
CA GLY A 302 -13.27 9.48 -31.68
C GLY A 302 -14.39 10.26 -32.31
N VAL A 303 -14.01 11.27 -33.08
CA VAL A 303 -14.92 12.13 -33.84
C VAL A 303 -14.38 12.27 -35.26
N ARG A 304 -15.25 12.13 -36.27
CA ARG A 304 -14.89 12.36 -37.66
C ARG A 304 -14.52 13.82 -37.93
N ALA A 305 -13.33 14.06 -38.44
CA ALA A 305 -12.89 15.42 -38.75
C ALA A 305 -13.68 16.06 -39.92
N THR A 306 -14.34 15.26 -40.74
CA THR A 306 -15.16 15.69 -41.86
C THR A 306 -16.59 16.09 -41.47
N THR A 307 -17.25 15.28 -40.62
CA THR A 307 -18.68 15.45 -40.30
C THR A 307 -18.91 15.91 -38.85
N GLY A 308 -17.96 15.67 -37.95
CA GLY A 308 -18.16 15.86 -36.50
C GLY A 308 -18.95 14.74 -35.84
N GLU A 309 -19.25 13.66 -36.56
CA GLU A 309 -19.97 12.52 -36.03
C GLU A 309 -19.08 11.63 -35.18
N ARG A 310 -19.69 10.96 -34.16
CA ARG A 310 -18.98 10.01 -33.31
C ARG A 310 -18.53 8.79 -34.10
N TYR A 311 -17.28 8.40 -33.84
CA TYR A 311 -16.69 7.18 -34.38
C TYR A 311 -16.41 6.22 -33.23
N GLU A 312 -16.73 4.94 -33.42
CA GLU A 312 -16.37 3.87 -32.48
C GLU A 312 -16.08 2.58 -33.26
N ALA A 313 -14.91 2.00 -32.96
CA ALA A 313 -14.54 0.68 -33.52
C ALA A 313 -14.00 -0.20 -32.35
N SER A 314 -14.50 -1.44 -32.30
CA SER A 314 -14.01 -2.44 -31.36
C SER A 314 -12.67 -2.99 -31.85
N TYR A 315 -11.79 -3.32 -30.89
CA TYR A 315 -10.55 -4.03 -31.22
C TYR A 315 -10.86 -5.48 -31.56
N GLU A 316 -10.37 -5.95 -32.70
CA GLU A 316 -10.46 -7.33 -33.10
C GLU A 316 -9.30 -8.14 -32.55
N GLU A 317 -9.59 -9.18 -31.75
CA GLU A 317 -8.58 -10.02 -31.08
C GLU A 317 -7.54 -9.21 -30.24
N GLY A 318 -7.95 -8.02 -29.76
CA GLY A 318 -7.07 -7.11 -29.01
C GLY A 318 -6.24 -6.16 -29.87
N ASN A 319 -6.34 -6.24 -31.20
CA ASN A 319 -5.65 -5.35 -32.13
C ASN A 319 -6.52 -4.13 -32.46
N SER A 320 -5.90 -2.95 -32.48
CA SER A 320 -6.54 -1.73 -32.92
C SER A 320 -6.73 -1.71 -34.45
N PRO A 321 -7.70 -0.94 -34.97
CA PRO A 321 -7.82 -0.76 -36.42
C PRO A 321 -6.56 -0.19 -37.04
N ASP A 322 -6.19 -0.68 -38.22
CA ASP A 322 -5.06 -0.14 -38.97
C ASP A 322 -5.32 1.30 -39.40
N ALA A 323 -4.41 2.19 -39.09
CA ALA A 323 -4.50 3.59 -39.48
C ALA A 323 -3.13 4.24 -39.64
N HIS A 324 -3.15 5.39 -40.29
CA HIS A 324 -1.98 6.23 -40.43
C HIS A 324 -2.14 7.52 -39.61
N ARG A 325 -1.19 7.84 -38.77
CA ARG A 325 -1.15 9.13 -38.07
C ARG A 325 -1.00 10.27 -39.09
N LEU A 326 -1.86 11.28 -38.99
CA LEU A 326 -1.83 12.49 -39.78
C LEU A 326 -1.23 13.70 -39.03
N GLY A 327 -1.39 13.72 -37.72
CA GLY A 327 -0.96 14.76 -36.80
C GLY A 327 -1.72 14.67 -35.48
N SER A 328 -1.73 15.76 -34.72
CA SER A 328 -2.43 15.87 -33.43
C SER A 328 -3.18 17.20 -33.34
N LEU A 329 -4.02 17.36 -32.31
CA LEU A 329 -4.65 18.65 -32.00
C LEU A 329 -3.63 19.75 -31.73
N GLU A 330 -2.47 19.41 -31.19
CA GLU A 330 -1.36 20.34 -30.93
C GLU A 330 -0.71 20.86 -32.23
N ASP A 331 -0.77 20.10 -33.32
CA ASP A 331 -0.25 20.49 -34.63
C ASP A 331 -1.19 21.46 -35.39
N ALA A 332 -2.33 21.82 -34.77
CA ALA A 332 -3.33 22.68 -35.39
C ALA A 332 -2.81 24.11 -35.61
N VAL A 333 -3.10 24.66 -36.75
CA VAL A 333 -2.80 26.05 -37.11
C VAL A 333 -4.10 26.83 -37.24
N LYS A 334 -4.23 27.97 -36.57
CA LYS A 334 -5.41 28.83 -36.72
C LYS A 334 -5.39 29.53 -38.09
N THR A 335 -6.50 29.44 -38.81
CA THR A 335 -6.68 30.10 -40.11
C THR A 335 -8.02 30.84 -40.16
N THR A 336 -8.13 31.77 -41.11
CA THR A 336 -9.31 32.65 -41.28
C THR A 336 -10.43 31.92 -42.02
N VAL A 337 -11.66 32.06 -41.50
CA VAL A 337 -12.87 31.65 -42.16
C VAL A 337 -13.25 32.71 -43.21
N VAL A 338 -13.40 32.32 -44.46
CA VAL A 338 -13.73 33.25 -45.55
C VAL A 338 -15.26 33.38 -45.70
N THR A 339 -15.96 32.25 -45.74
CA THR A 339 -17.42 32.23 -45.81
C THR A 339 -17.95 30.83 -45.49
N VAL A 340 -19.12 30.75 -44.91
CA VAL A 340 -19.87 29.50 -44.73
C VAL A 340 -20.67 29.30 -46.00
N GLU A 341 -20.42 28.20 -46.73
CA GLU A 341 -21.10 27.93 -48.01
C GLU A 341 -22.49 27.28 -47.77
N ASP A 342 -22.53 26.25 -46.95
CA ASP A 342 -23.77 25.55 -46.56
C ASP A 342 -23.58 24.78 -45.22
N ASP A 343 -24.47 23.83 -44.93
CA ASP A 343 -24.42 23.01 -43.71
C ASP A 343 -23.27 21.98 -43.73
N ASN A 344 -22.64 21.70 -44.87
CA ASN A 344 -21.62 20.69 -45.04
C ASN A 344 -20.24 21.26 -45.47
N ALA A 345 -20.21 22.52 -45.89
CA ALA A 345 -19.02 23.14 -46.48
C ALA A 345 -18.76 24.56 -45.98
N VAL A 346 -17.48 24.84 -45.75
CA VAL A 346 -16.98 26.16 -45.34
C VAL A 346 -15.71 26.47 -46.11
N GLN A 347 -15.57 27.73 -46.51
CA GLN A 347 -14.36 28.21 -47.16
C GLN A 347 -13.44 28.87 -46.14
N ILE A 348 -12.21 28.40 -46.10
CA ILE A 348 -11.13 28.90 -45.23
C ILE A 348 -9.91 29.29 -46.07
N LEU A 349 -8.99 30.02 -45.49
CA LEU A 349 -7.67 30.21 -46.09
C LEU A 349 -6.80 28.97 -45.83
N ASP A 350 -6.19 28.42 -46.87
CA ASP A 350 -5.18 27.35 -46.69
C ASP A 350 -4.00 27.93 -45.91
N PRO A 351 -3.57 27.32 -44.78
CA PRO A 351 -2.59 27.90 -43.88
C PRO A 351 -1.21 28.11 -44.48
N GLU A 352 -0.86 27.44 -45.58
CA GLU A 352 0.42 27.55 -46.25
C GLU A 352 0.36 28.45 -47.49
N THR A 353 -0.72 28.28 -48.33
CA THR A 353 -0.81 29.00 -49.59
C THR A 353 -1.58 30.30 -49.51
N PHE A 354 -2.32 30.51 -48.42
CA PHE A 354 -3.23 31.64 -48.21
C PHE A 354 -4.31 31.82 -49.29
N GLN A 355 -4.58 30.77 -50.03
CA GLN A 355 -5.67 30.72 -51.00
C GLN A 355 -6.95 30.22 -50.36
N ALA A 356 -8.07 30.74 -50.83
CA ALA A 356 -9.37 30.25 -50.36
C ALA A 356 -9.57 28.79 -50.79
N LYS A 357 -9.94 27.94 -49.86
CA LYS A 357 -10.17 26.50 -50.04
C LYS A 357 -11.46 26.09 -49.34
N THR A 358 -12.32 25.38 -50.07
CA THR A 358 -13.52 24.78 -49.51
C THR A 358 -13.14 23.47 -48.81
N VAL A 359 -13.57 23.31 -47.58
CA VAL A 359 -13.34 22.12 -46.73
C VAL A 359 -14.67 21.66 -46.11
N ALA A 360 -14.72 20.44 -45.67
CA ALA A 360 -15.88 19.93 -44.93
C ALA A 360 -16.14 20.74 -43.66
N ARG A 361 -17.40 21.00 -43.35
CA ARG A 361 -17.90 21.68 -42.15
C ARG A 361 -18.36 20.63 -41.13
N PRO A 362 -17.57 20.32 -40.14
CA PRO A 362 -17.99 19.37 -39.08
C PRO A 362 -19.03 19.98 -38.15
N ALA A 363 -19.82 19.15 -37.48
CA ALA A 363 -20.90 19.59 -36.57
C ALA A 363 -20.42 20.44 -35.39
N TYR A 364 -19.14 20.33 -35.00
CA TYR A 364 -18.53 21.15 -33.94
C TYR A 364 -18.00 22.52 -34.43
N PHE A 365 -18.14 22.83 -35.73
CA PHE A 365 -17.75 24.13 -36.27
C PHE A 365 -18.72 25.23 -35.82
N ASP A 366 -18.16 26.30 -35.24
CA ASP A 366 -18.92 27.50 -34.88
C ASP A 366 -19.10 28.40 -36.10
N PRO A 367 -20.37 28.61 -36.58
CA PRO A 367 -20.64 29.45 -37.75
C PRO A 367 -20.25 30.91 -37.60
N ASP A 368 -20.11 31.40 -36.37
CA ASP A 368 -19.77 32.78 -36.04
C ASP A 368 -18.25 32.98 -35.84
N ALA A 369 -17.46 31.92 -35.93
CA ALA A 369 -16.01 31.99 -35.74
C ALA A 369 -15.33 32.73 -36.90
N GLU A 370 -14.48 33.71 -36.59
CA GLU A 370 -13.63 34.39 -37.58
C GLU A 370 -12.40 33.56 -37.96
N THR A 371 -11.94 32.69 -37.03
CA THR A 371 -10.79 31.81 -37.24
C THR A 371 -11.07 30.43 -36.67
N VAL A 372 -10.49 29.41 -37.27
CA VAL A 372 -10.62 28.01 -36.84
C VAL A 372 -9.28 27.28 -36.82
N PRO A 373 -9.06 26.34 -35.90
CA PRO A 373 -7.91 25.48 -35.95
C PRO A 373 -8.06 24.46 -37.08
N VAL A 374 -7.00 24.27 -37.86
CA VAL A 374 -6.98 23.31 -38.97
C VAL A 374 -5.71 22.46 -38.92
N LEU A 375 -5.83 21.20 -39.32
CA LEU A 375 -4.71 20.32 -39.59
C LEU A 375 -4.58 20.15 -41.10
N LYS A 376 -3.41 20.47 -41.66
CA LYS A 376 -3.07 20.16 -43.04
C LYS A 376 -2.19 18.91 -43.07
N SER A 377 -2.66 17.92 -43.80
CA SER A 377 -1.99 16.63 -43.91
C SER A 377 -2.09 16.09 -45.35
N ARG A 378 -1.56 14.88 -45.59
CA ARG A 378 -1.72 14.17 -46.83
C ARG A 378 -3.19 13.86 -47.18
N ALA A 379 -4.07 13.74 -46.17
CA ALA A 379 -5.51 13.53 -46.39
C ALA A 379 -6.28 14.81 -46.66
N GLY A 380 -5.61 15.96 -46.67
CA GLY A 380 -6.23 17.27 -46.98
C GLY A 380 -6.10 18.25 -45.81
N VAL A 381 -6.98 19.26 -45.80
CA VAL A 381 -7.11 20.23 -44.72
C VAL A 381 -8.41 19.98 -44.01
N HIS A 382 -8.35 19.76 -42.73
CA HIS A 382 -9.50 19.44 -41.87
C HIS A 382 -9.60 20.42 -40.75
N ILE A 383 -10.78 20.91 -40.41
CA ILE A 383 -11.06 21.71 -39.24
C ILE A 383 -10.99 20.79 -38.03
N LEU A 384 -10.36 21.25 -36.96
CA LEU A 384 -10.30 20.56 -35.68
C LEU A 384 -11.18 21.28 -34.64
N PRO A 385 -11.65 20.61 -33.60
CA PRO A 385 -12.36 21.27 -32.51
C PRO A 385 -11.41 22.24 -31.78
N ASP A 386 -11.92 23.38 -31.29
CA ASP A 386 -11.18 24.25 -30.39
C ASP A 386 -11.03 23.57 -29.03
N ASP A 387 -9.89 23.76 -28.32
CA ASP A 387 -9.58 23.15 -27.00
C ASP A 387 -10.57 23.51 -25.89
N SER A 388 -11.61 24.29 -26.20
CA SER A 388 -12.63 24.76 -25.25
C SER A 388 -13.87 23.88 -25.13
N ASP A 389 -14.00 22.81 -25.93
CA ASP A 389 -15.17 21.90 -25.95
C ASP A 389 -14.83 20.51 -25.39
N ASP A 390 -14.58 20.42 -24.08
CA ASP A 390 -14.58 19.19 -23.28
C ASP A 390 -15.91 19.00 -22.55
#